data_e49358427eab00ef40ef314b95ba2886
#
_entry.id   e49358427eab00ef40ef314b95ba2886
#
_cell.length_a   1.000
_cell.length_b   1.000
_cell.length_c   1.000
_cell.angle_alpha   90.00
_cell.angle_beta   90.00
_cell.angle_gamma   90.00
#
_symmetry.space_group_name_H-M   'P 1'
#
loop_
_entity.id
_entity.type
_entity.pdbx_description
1 polymer ?
#
loop_
_entity_poly.entity_id
_entity_poly.type
_entity_poly.pdbx_seq_one_letter_code
_entity_poly.pdbx_strand_id
1 'polypeptide(L)'
;MENLLSLPSAHTLAIIAPVALLAYIIFNYVALLKVRSHLPPGPTPLPIIGNLIDFAKFKTKTAQETATLAEKWGDMVTLFLGSTPCVVVNSPALASELMDKRGANYSSRPPMNLFRTLVTQWRLLSLPSGDTFRTVRRIYHQILGPKQSALFQHHQDYESKVMLGNLLRNPQTFLEETVRFTTSVIFSATYGVRLEGADHPLMKEMASIWAETLRCT
;
A
#
# COMPACT_ATOMS: atom_id res chain seq x y z
N MET A 1 47.00 10.95 -38.52
CA MET A 1 45.91 10.17 -37.88
C MET A 1 45.49 10.87 -36.60
N GLU A 2 45.04 12.12 -36.68
CA GLU A 2 44.64 12.95 -35.53
C GLU A 2 43.38 13.74 -35.87
N ASN A 3 42.24 13.09 -36.06
CA ASN A 3 40.95 13.83 -36.21
C ASN A 3 39.73 12.94 -35.94
N LEU A 4 39.75 12.11 -34.89
CA LEU A 4 38.63 11.22 -34.60
C LEU A 4 37.93 11.48 -33.25
N LEU A 5 38.29 12.54 -32.50
CA LEU A 5 37.62 12.91 -31.26
C LEU A 5 37.53 14.45 -31.10
N SER A 6 37.00 15.16 -32.10
CA SER A 6 36.54 16.53 -31.84
C SER A 6 35.22 16.45 -31.05
N LEU A 7 35.28 16.69 -29.75
CA LEU A 7 34.07 16.89 -28.92
C LEU A 7 33.19 17.95 -29.59
N PRO A 8 31.88 17.70 -29.68
CA PRO A 8 30.97 18.67 -30.29
C PRO A 8 31.07 20.02 -29.56
N SER A 9 31.03 21.12 -30.30
CA SER A 9 31.12 22.45 -29.70
C SER A 9 29.99 22.68 -28.72
N ALA A 10 30.18 23.56 -27.72
CA ALA A 10 29.14 23.87 -26.71
C ALA A 10 27.80 24.26 -27.33
N HIS A 11 27.83 24.92 -28.49
CA HIS A 11 26.62 25.26 -29.24
C HIS A 11 25.88 24.05 -29.84
N THR A 12 26.64 23.09 -30.37
CA THR A 12 26.06 21.83 -30.91
C THR A 12 25.46 20.98 -29.80
N LEU A 13 26.10 20.88 -28.62
CA LEU A 13 25.58 20.21 -27.45
C LEU A 13 24.32 20.88 -26.92
N ALA A 14 24.24 22.20 -26.92
CA ALA A 14 23.07 22.96 -26.47
C ALA A 14 21.84 22.71 -27.36
N ILE A 15 22.00 22.32 -28.61
CA ILE A 15 20.90 21.97 -29.53
C ILE A 15 20.58 20.47 -29.47
N ILE A 16 21.60 19.62 -29.48
CA ILE A 16 21.44 18.15 -29.53
C ILE A 16 20.79 17.63 -28.24
N ALA A 17 21.16 18.15 -27.06
CA ALA A 17 20.64 17.67 -25.78
C ALA A 17 19.12 17.84 -25.65
N PRO A 18 18.49 19.01 -25.89
CA PRO A 18 17.05 19.15 -25.80
C PRO A 18 16.30 18.36 -26.88
N VAL A 19 16.87 18.22 -28.09
CA VAL A 19 16.27 17.40 -29.15
C VAL A 19 16.28 15.92 -28.77
N ALA A 20 17.39 15.41 -28.26
CA ALA A 20 17.49 14.04 -27.77
C ALA A 20 16.54 13.77 -26.59
N LEU A 21 16.41 14.72 -25.66
CA LEU A 21 15.48 14.64 -24.55
C LEU A 21 14.02 14.60 -25.05
N LEU A 22 13.67 15.45 -25.99
CA LEU A 22 12.33 15.48 -26.58
C LEU A 22 12.01 14.17 -27.31
N ALA A 23 12.94 13.66 -28.11
CA ALA A 23 12.82 12.37 -28.79
C ALA A 23 12.66 11.21 -27.78
N TYR A 24 13.40 11.22 -26.70
CA TYR A 24 13.29 10.25 -25.62
C TYR A 24 11.90 10.29 -24.94
N ILE A 25 11.39 11.50 -24.64
CA ILE A 25 10.05 11.69 -24.06
C ILE A 25 8.97 11.16 -25.00
N ILE A 26 9.05 11.50 -26.30
CA ILE A 26 8.09 11.02 -27.30
C ILE A 26 8.14 9.51 -27.43
N PHE A 27 9.33 8.92 -27.51
CA PHE A 27 9.51 7.48 -27.60
C PHE A 27 8.88 6.75 -26.42
N ASN A 28 9.17 7.20 -25.18
CA ASN A 28 8.60 6.62 -23.97
C ASN A 28 7.07 6.78 -23.93
N TYR A 29 6.55 7.92 -24.37
CA TYR A 29 5.11 8.16 -24.39
C TYR A 29 4.40 7.24 -25.39
N VAL A 30 4.96 7.04 -26.57
CA VAL A 30 4.42 6.10 -27.57
C VAL A 30 4.47 4.65 -27.04
N ALA A 31 5.56 4.25 -26.37
CA ALA A 31 5.65 2.95 -25.75
C ALA A 31 4.57 2.76 -24.64
N LEU A 32 4.35 3.78 -23.83
CA LEU A 32 3.30 3.77 -22.79
C LEU A 32 1.89 3.65 -23.43
N LEU A 33 1.61 4.36 -24.51
CA LEU A 33 0.32 4.25 -25.22
C LEU A 33 0.11 2.85 -25.82
N LYS A 34 1.17 2.20 -26.30
CA LYS A 34 1.10 0.79 -26.74
C LYS A 34 0.76 -0.16 -25.59
N VAL A 35 1.37 0.01 -24.42
CA VAL A 35 1.03 -0.78 -23.22
C VAL A 35 -0.44 -0.54 -22.85
N ARG A 36 -0.89 0.72 -22.86
CA ARG A 36 -2.27 1.08 -22.54
C ARG A 36 -3.30 0.39 -23.44
N SER A 37 -3.02 0.18 -24.72
CA SER A 37 -3.96 -0.47 -25.63
C SER A 37 -4.29 -1.93 -25.29
N HIS A 38 -3.50 -2.58 -24.45
CA HIS A 38 -3.69 -3.96 -23.97
C HIS A 38 -4.26 -4.04 -22.54
N LEU A 39 -4.54 -2.89 -21.92
CA LEU A 39 -5.04 -2.80 -20.55
C LEU A 39 -6.50 -2.32 -20.51
N PRO A 40 -7.21 -2.54 -19.39
CA PRO A 40 -8.55 -1.99 -19.19
C PRO A 40 -8.62 -0.49 -19.47
N PRO A 41 -9.82 0.05 -19.83
CA PRO A 41 -9.98 1.45 -20.13
C PRO A 41 -9.61 2.36 -18.94
N GLY A 42 -9.29 3.62 -19.21
CA GLY A 42 -8.95 4.59 -18.19
C GLY A 42 -8.58 5.95 -18.77
N PRO A 43 -8.35 6.96 -17.95
CA PRO A 43 -7.97 8.29 -18.40
C PRO A 43 -6.64 8.25 -19.16
N THR A 44 -6.47 9.17 -20.08
CA THR A 44 -5.25 9.27 -20.88
C THR A 44 -4.11 9.76 -19.98
N PRO A 45 -3.01 9.00 -19.86
CA PRO A 45 -1.86 9.40 -19.06
C PRO A 45 -1.13 10.59 -19.71
N LEU A 46 -0.60 11.48 -18.89
CA LEU A 46 0.30 12.54 -19.34
C LEU A 46 1.72 11.99 -19.56
N PRO A 47 2.51 12.55 -20.47
CA PRO A 47 3.91 12.19 -20.62
C PRO A 47 4.67 12.29 -19.29
N ILE A 48 5.55 11.36 -19.00
CA ILE A 48 6.43 11.26 -17.80
C ILE A 48 5.64 11.01 -16.50
N ILE A 49 4.65 11.84 -16.17
CA ILE A 49 3.95 11.79 -14.87
C ILE A 49 2.75 10.84 -14.87
N GLY A 50 2.28 10.37 -16.04
CA GLY A 50 1.08 9.51 -16.11
C GLY A 50 -0.17 10.19 -15.57
N ASN A 51 -0.87 9.53 -14.66
CA ASN A 51 -2.08 10.04 -14.00
C ASN A 51 -1.82 10.46 -12.53
N LEU A 52 -0.60 10.90 -12.19
CA LEU A 52 -0.26 11.28 -10.80
C LEU A 52 -1.16 12.40 -10.26
N ILE A 53 -1.62 13.32 -11.12
CA ILE A 53 -2.55 14.39 -10.72
C ILE A 53 -3.90 13.80 -10.29
N ASP A 54 -4.39 12.77 -10.98
CA ASP A 54 -5.61 12.07 -10.60
C ASP A 54 -5.40 11.28 -9.31
N PHE A 55 -4.26 10.61 -9.16
CA PHE A 55 -3.90 9.93 -7.91
C PHE A 55 -3.84 10.85 -6.70
N ALA A 56 -3.44 12.10 -6.85
CA ALA A 56 -3.41 13.06 -5.75
C ALA A 56 -4.80 13.29 -5.13
N LYS A 57 -5.87 13.15 -5.92
CA LYS A 57 -7.27 13.26 -5.45
C LYS A 57 -7.66 12.08 -4.53
N PHE A 58 -7.10 10.88 -4.76
CA PHE A 58 -7.37 9.71 -3.93
C PHE A 58 -6.91 9.87 -2.48
N LYS A 59 -5.96 10.75 -2.22
CA LYS A 59 -5.41 10.97 -0.88
C LYS A 59 -6.46 11.43 0.15
N THR A 60 -7.49 12.13 -0.30
CA THR A 60 -8.52 12.72 0.57
C THR A 60 -9.91 12.09 0.42
N LYS A 61 -10.22 11.49 -0.74
CA LYS A 61 -11.58 11.02 -1.07
C LYS A 61 -11.56 9.69 -1.84
N THR A 62 -10.76 8.73 -1.39
CA THR A 62 -10.52 7.47 -2.12
C THR A 62 -11.80 6.75 -2.58
N ALA A 63 -12.78 6.56 -1.69
CA ALA A 63 -14.00 5.83 -2.03
C ALA A 63 -14.86 6.57 -3.06
N GLN A 64 -14.97 7.89 -2.95
CA GLN A 64 -15.76 8.71 -3.88
C GLN A 64 -15.08 8.77 -5.27
N GLU A 65 -13.78 8.95 -5.32
CA GLU A 65 -13.03 9.01 -6.59
C GLU A 65 -13.04 7.66 -7.31
N THR A 66 -12.90 6.52 -6.57
CA THR A 66 -13.00 5.19 -7.17
C THR A 66 -14.40 4.92 -7.71
N ALA A 67 -15.47 5.34 -7.02
CA ALA A 67 -16.85 5.23 -7.52
C ALA A 67 -17.05 6.05 -8.81
N THR A 68 -16.56 7.28 -8.85
CA THR A 68 -16.63 8.15 -10.04
C THR A 68 -15.86 7.53 -11.22
N LEU A 69 -14.72 6.90 -10.97
CA LEU A 69 -13.97 6.18 -12.00
C LEU A 69 -14.73 4.95 -12.50
N ALA A 70 -15.39 4.21 -11.60
CA ALA A 70 -16.19 3.04 -11.98
C ALA A 70 -17.40 3.44 -12.85
N GLU A 71 -18.09 4.51 -12.51
CA GLU A 71 -19.20 5.06 -13.30
C GLU A 71 -18.77 5.46 -14.72
N LYS A 72 -17.57 6.04 -14.84
CA LYS A 72 -17.06 6.55 -16.12
C LYS A 72 -16.38 5.49 -16.99
N TRP A 73 -15.65 4.57 -16.40
CA TRP A 73 -14.74 3.64 -17.09
C TRP A 73 -15.09 2.17 -16.89
N GLY A 74 -16.04 1.87 -15.99
CA GLY A 74 -16.45 0.50 -15.66
C GLY A 74 -15.70 -0.10 -14.48
N ASP A 75 -15.89 -1.41 -14.29
CA ASP A 75 -15.43 -2.17 -13.11
C ASP A 75 -13.91 -2.31 -12.96
N MET A 76 -13.17 -2.11 -14.04
CA MET A 76 -11.71 -2.12 -14.06
C MET A 76 -11.20 -0.89 -14.76
N VAL A 77 -10.36 -0.12 -14.07
CA VAL A 77 -9.82 1.15 -14.57
C VAL A 77 -8.30 1.15 -14.49
N THR A 78 -7.64 1.47 -15.59
CA THR A 78 -6.19 1.61 -15.61
C THR A 78 -5.77 3.06 -15.41
N LEU A 79 -4.90 3.27 -14.42
CA LEU A 79 -4.21 4.52 -14.16
C LEU A 79 -2.69 4.27 -14.26
N PHE A 80 -1.94 5.31 -14.63
CA PHE A 80 -0.48 5.21 -14.72
C PHE A 80 0.19 6.06 -13.64
N LEU A 81 1.01 5.43 -12.82
CA LEU A 81 1.92 6.11 -11.88
C LEU A 81 3.27 6.31 -12.59
N GLY A 82 3.45 7.48 -13.21
CA GLY A 82 4.51 7.66 -14.18
C GLY A 82 4.33 6.72 -15.38
N SER A 83 5.25 5.79 -15.56
CA SER A 83 5.17 4.75 -16.59
C SER A 83 4.58 3.42 -16.10
N THR A 84 4.33 3.27 -14.81
CA THR A 84 3.87 2.01 -14.21
C THR A 84 2.35 1.94 -14.24
N PRO A 85 1.75 0.92 -14.88
CA PRO A 85 0.31 0.74 -14.88
C PRO A 85 -0.20 0.25 -13.52
N CYS A 86 -1.28 0.83 -13.05
CA CYS A 86 -2.01 0.45 -11.86
C CYS A 86 -3.47 0.22 -12.25
N VAL A 87 -3.97 -1.00 -12.05
CA VAL A 87 -5.36 -1.36 -12.35
C VAL A 87 -6.16 -1.28 -11.05
N VAL A 88 -7.16 -0.41 -11.05
CA VAL A 88 -8.13 -0.28 -9.95
C VAL A 88 -9.31 -1.20 -10.27
N VAL A 89 -9.63 -2.10 -9.35
CA VAL A 89 -10.75 -3.04 -9.45
C VAL A 89 -11.87 -2.55 -8.55
N ASN A 90 -13.02 -2.21 -9.13
CA ASN A 90 -14.16 -1.63 -8.44
C ASN A 90 -15.33 -2.62 -8.23
N SER A 91 -15.22 -3.83 -8.79
CA SER A 91 -16.26 -4.86 -8.67
C SER A 91 -15.85 -5.95 -7.69
N PRO A 92 -16.70 -6.30 -6.69
CA PRO A 92 -16.44 -7.42 -5.78
C PRO A 92 -16.29 -8.76 -6.51
N ALA A 93 -17.07 -8.98 -7.58
CA ALA A 93 -16.99 -10.21 -8.37
C ALA A 93 -15.64 -10.36 -9.06
N LEU A 94 -15.12 -9.28 -9.66
CA LEU A 94 -13.79 -9.25 -10.27
C LEU A 94 -12.68 -9.34 -9.23
N ALA A 95 -12.86 -8.72 -8.06
CA ALA A 95 -11.90 -8.83 -6.98
C ALA A 95 -11.77 -10.29 -6.50
N SER A 96 -12.89 -11.00 -6.30
CA SER A 96 -12.87 -12.43 -5.97
C SER A 96 -12.25 -13.28 -7.07
N GLU A 97 -12.58 -13.03 -8.34
CA GLU A 97 -11.97 -13.76 -9.45
C GLU A 97 -10.44 -13.60 -9.51
N LEU A 98 -9.94 -12.37 -9.33
CA LEU A 98 -8.51 -12.09 -9.43
C LEU A 98 -7.74 -12.45 -8.14
N MET A 99 -8.28 -12.12 -6.96
CA MET A 99 -7.56 -12.25 -5.70
C MET A 99 -7.74 -13.62 -5.04
N ASP A 100 -8.92 -14.27 -5.20
CA ASP A 100 -9.15 -15.58 -4.62
C ASP A 100 -8.79 -16.69 -5.61
N LYS A 101 -9.42 -16.72 -6.80
CA LYS A 101 -9.22 -17.81 -7.76
C LYS A 101 -7.87 -17.73 -8.48
N ARG A 102 -7.37 -16.53 -8.78
CA ARG A 102 -6.09 -16.31 -9.46
C ARG A 102 -5.04 -15.63 -8.55
N GLY A 103 -5.21 -15.74 -7.25
CA GLY A 103 -4.35 -15.11 -6.24
C GLY A 103 -2.86 -15.40 -6.41
N ALA A 104 -2.49 -16.58 -6.93
CA ALA A 104 -1.10 -16.93 -7.21
C ALA A 104 -0.40 -15.91 -8.14
N ASN A 105 -1.14 -15.33 -9.10
CA ASN A 105 -0.62 -14.36 -10.06
C ASN A 105 -0.66 -12.91 -9.53
N TYR A 106 -1.65 -12.59 -8.68
CA TYR A 106 -1.95 -11.21 -8.29
C TYR A 106 -1.65 -10.87 -6.82
N SER A 107 -1.21 -11.83 -6.01
CA SER A 107 -0.96 -11.63 -4.57
C SER A 107 0.38 -10.96 -4.24
N SER A 108 1.24 -10.71 -5.23
CA SER A 108 2.51 -10.03 -4.98
C SER A 108 2.31 -8.57 -4.57
N ARG A 109 3.35 -7.98 -3.97
CA ARG A 109 3.39 -6.57 -3.61
C ARG A 109 4.41 -5.84 -4.45
N PRO A 110 4.19 -4.56 -4.81
CA PRO A 110 5.21 -3.76 -5.48
C PRO A 110 6.47 -3.66 -4.61
N PRO A 111 7.65 -3.52 -5.22
CA PRO A 111 8.91 -3.39 -4.50
C PRO A 111 8.97 -2.02 -3.78
N MET A 112 8.50 -1.99 -2.55
CA MET A 112 8.56 -0.82 -1.66
C MET A 112 9.93 -0.77 -0.96
N ASN A 113 11.00 -0.61 -1.72
CA ASN A 113 12.38 -0.75 -1.23
C ASN A 113 12.69 0.18 -0.06
N LEU A 114 12.33 1.46 -0.16
CA LEU A 114 12.57 2.44 0.88
C LEU A 114 11.84 2.07 2.18
N PHE A 115 10.55 1.77 2.09
CA PHE A 115 9.73 1.38 3.23
C PHE A 115 10.23 0.08 3.89
N ARG A 116 10.59 -0.92 3.09
CA ARG A 116 11.14 -2.18 3.58
C ARG A 116 12.49 -2.00 4.29
N THR A 117 13.36 -1.16 3.77
CA THR A 117 14.70 -0.94 4.33
C THR A 117 14.64 -0.12 5.62
N LEU A 118 13.82 0.92 5.64
CA LEU A 118 13.78 1.88 6.76
C LEU A 118 12.81 1.49 7.87
N VAL A 119 11.66 0.88 7.51
CA VAL A 119 10.59 0.65 8.49
C VAL A 119 10.49 -0.82 8.91
N THR A 120 10.38 -1.75 7.96
CA THR A 120 10.22 -3.15 8.31
C THR A 120 10.68 -4.12 7.21
N GLN A 121 11.73 -4.89 7.47
CA GLN A 121 12.22 -5.90 6.52
C GLN A 121 11.31 -7.14 6.42
N TRP A 122 10.62 -7.51 7.49
CA TRP A 122 9.91 -8.79 7.65
C TRP A 122 8.40 -8.67 7.78
N ARG A 123 7.83 -7.50 7.54
CA ARG A 123 6.39 -7.28 7.64
C ARG A 123 5.67 -8.03 6.52
N LEU A 124 4.89 -9.06 6.88
CA LEU A 124 4.17 -9.93 5.94
C LEU A 124 3.33 -9.14 4.92
N LEU A 125 2.72 -8.03 5.37
CA LEU A 125 1.89 -7.16 4.52
C LEU A 125 2.64 -6.54 3.34
N SER A 126 3.94 -6.24 3.50
CA SER A 126 4.78 -5.58 2.49
C SER A 126 5.72 -6.52 1.74
N LEU A 127 5.74 -7.82 2.08
CA LEU A 127 6.59 -8.79 1.41
C LEU A 127 6.03 -9.14 0.03
N PRO A 128 6.84 -9.09 -1.03
CA PRO A 128 6.48 -9.62 -2.32
C PRO A 128 6.34 -11.15 -2.26
N SER A 129 5.61 -11.73 -3.20
CA SER A 129 5.49 -13.18 -3.34
C SER A 129 6.87 -13.83 -3.53
N GLY A 130 7.15 -14.91 -2.81
CA GLY A 130 8.42 -15.63 -2.86
C GLY A 130 8.61 -16.53 -1.64
N ASP A 131 9.81 -17.12 -1.51
CA ASP A 131 10.11 -18.08 -0.44
C ASP A 131 10.08 -17.43 0.95
N THR A 132 10.58 -16.21 1.06
CA THR A 132 10.54 -15.44 2.31
C THR A 132 9.10 -15.20 2.76
N PHE A 133 8.21 -14.77 1.83
CA PHE A 133 6.78 -14.60 2.12
C PHE A 133 6.15 -15.91 2.59
N ARG A 134 6.41 -17.02 1.88
CA ARG A 134 5.88 -18.35 2.23
C ARG A 134 6.34 -18.79 3.62
N THR A 135 7.60 -18.59 3.95
CA THR A 135 8.17 -18.94 5.25
C THR A 135 7.55 -18.12 6.38
N VAL A 136 7.51 -16.80 6.23
CA VAL A 136 6.92 -15.90 7.24
C VAL A 136 5.43 -16.19 7.40
N ARG A 137 4.68 -16.38 6.30
CA ARG A 137 3.26 -16.73 6.34
C ARG A 137 3.00 -18.06 7.05
N ARG A 138 3.88 -19.06 6.88
CA ARG A 138 3.77 -20.34 7.58
C ARG A 138 3.91 -20.16 9.08
N ILE A 139 4.89 -19.36 9.54
CA ILE A 139 5.08 -19.04 10.96
C ILE A 139 3.82 -18.36 11.52
N TYR A 140 3.31 -17.33 10.83
CA TYR A 140 2.06 -16.66 11.25
C TYR A 140 0.88 -17.64 11.34
N HIS A 141 0.76 -18.55 10.38
CA HIS A 141 -0.32 -19.54 10.40
C HIS A 141 -0.19 -20.53 11.57
N GLN A 142 1.03 -20.90 11.96
CA GLN A 142 1.26 -21.73 13.13
C GLN A 142 0.87 -21.03 14.44
N ILE A 143 1.05 -19.72 14.52
CA ILE A 143 0.77 -18.93 15.74
C ILE A 143 -0.68 -18.45 15.78
N LEU A 144 -1.23 -18.03 14.65
CA LEU A 144 -2.55 -17.39 14.53
C LEU A 144 -3.59 -18.28 13.84
N GLY A 145 -3.30 -19.53 13.58
CA GLY A 145 -4.24 -20.47 13.00
C GLY A 145 -5.48 -20.71 13.86
N PRO A 146 -6.58 -21.27 13.31
CA PRO A 146 -7.86 -21.42 14.03
C PRO A 146 -7.75 -22.15 15.37
N LYS A 147 -6.88 -23.15 15.47
CA LYS A 147 -6.66 -23.89 16.73
C LYS A 147 -5.96 -23.05 17.79
N GLN A 148 -4.97 -22.26 17.38
CA GLN A 148 -4.19 -21.41 18.27
C GLN A 148 -4.96 -20.15 18.67
N SER A 149 -5.79 -19.60 17.78
CA SER A 149 -6.62 -18.44 18.10
C SER A 149 -7.60 -18.70 19.24
N ALA A 150 -8.06 -19.93 19.42
CA ALA A 150 -8.88 -20.32 20.56
C ALA A 150 -8.15 -20.16 21.91
N LEU A 151 -6.82 -20.29 21.95
CA LEU A 151 -6.03 -20.09 23.18
C LEU A 151 -6.05 -18.63 23.64
N PHE A 152 -6.32 -17.69 22.75
CA PHE A 152 -6.39 -16.26 23.08
C PHE A 152 -7.78 -15.78 23.48
N GLN A 153 -8.77 -16.67 23.46
CA GLN A 153 -10.16 -16.33 23.78
C GLN A 153 -10.31 -15.72 25.18
N HIS A 154 -9.58 -16.21 26.17
CA HIS A 154 -9.63 -15.68 27.52
C HIS A 154 -9.14 -14.23 27.63
N HIS A 155 -8.12 -13.82 26.85
CA HIS A 155 -7.67 -12.44 26.77
C HIS A 155 -8.76 -11.55 26.14
N GLN A 156 -9.37 -12.04 25.05
CA GLN A 156 -10.46 -11.31 24.36
C GLN A 156 -11.69 -11.15 25.26
N ASP A 157 -12.10 -12.20 25.96
CA ASP A 157 -13.25 -12.16 26.87
C ASP A 157 -13.02 -11.20 28.04
N TYR A 158 -11.84 -11.24 28.63
CA TYR A 158 -11.49 -10.32 29.72
C TYR A 158 -11.48 -8.86 29.25
N GLU A 159 -10.77 -8.55 28.18
CA GLU A 159 -10.63 -7.19 27.66
C GLU A 159 -11.95 -6.63 27.10
N SER A 160 -12.83 -7.49 26.56
CA SER A 160 -14.17 -7.07 26.13
C SER A 160 -15.03 -6.62 27.30
N LYS A 161 -14.98 -7.31 28.43
CA LYS A 161 -15.68 -6.92 29.66
C LYS A 161 -15.16 -5.59 30.21
N VAL A 162 -13.84 -5.38 30.18
CA VAL A 162 -13.23 -4.10 30.58
C VAL A 162 -13.68 -2.98 29.67
N MET A 163 -13.66 -3.20 28.34
CA MET A 163 -14.14 -2.23 27.35
C MET A 163 -15.60 -1.85 27.61
N LEU A 164 -16.49 -2.82 27.80
CA LEU A 164 -17.90 -2.57 28.10
C LEU A 164 -18.06 -1.78 29.39
N GLY A 165 -17.31 -2.11 30.45
CA GLY A 165 -17.35 -1.37 31.71
C GLY A 165 -16.90 0.09 31.56
N ASN A 166 -15.87 0.34 30.75
CA ASN A 166 -15.39 1.70 30.48
C ASN A 166 -16.40 2.50 29.63
N LEU A 167 -17.00 1.88 28.61
CA LEU A 167 -18.03 2.52 27.78
C LEU A 167 -19.32 2.85 28.55
N LEU A 168 -19.68 2.02 29.52
CA LEU A 168 -20.83 2.34 30.42
C LEU A 168 -20.55 3.57 31.29
N ARG A 169 -19.29 3.79 31.68
CA ARG A 169 -18.89 4.97 32.47
C ARG A 169 -18.73 6.22 31.61
N ASN A 170 -18.15 6.06 30.41
CA ASN A 170 -17.90 7.17 29.49
C ASN A 170 -18.05 6.73 28.02
N PRO A 171 -19.26 6.81 27.44
CA PRO A 171 -19.52 6.43 26.04
C PRO A 171 -18.73 7.25 25.01
N GLN A 172 -18.27 8.45 25.37
CA GLN A 172 -17.55 9.35 24.45
C GLN A 172 -16.16 8.84 24.11
N THR A 173 -15.58 7.94 24.92
CA THR A 173 -14.25 7.36 24.68
C THR A 173 -14.30 6.11 23.79
N PHE A 174 -15.35 5.91 23.01
CA PHE A 174 -15.54 4.71 22.19
C PHE A 174 -14.36 4.38 21.29
N LEU A 175 -13.83 5.36 20.56
CA LEU A 175 -12.71 5.14 19.65
C LEU A 175 -11.42 4.77 20.40
N GLU A 176 -11.12 5.47 21.48
CA GLU A 176 -9.94 5.23 22.32
C GLU A 176 -10.00 3.84 22.97
N GLU A 177 -11.16 3.47 23.50
CA GLU A 177 -11.37 2.16 24.12
C GLU A 177 -11.31 1.02 23.09
N THR A 178 -11.77 1.22 21.87
CA THR A 178 -11.64 0.24 20.79
C THR A 178 -10.17 0.00 20.45
N VAL A 179 -9.38 1.06 20.35
CA VAL A 179 -7.94 0.95 20.11
C VAL A 179 -7.24 0.29 21.30
N ARG A 180 -7.57 0.70 22.53
CA ARG A 180 -7.04 0.06 23.76
C ARG A 180 -7.34 -1.44 23.77
N PHE A 181 -8.60 -1.82 23.54
CA PHE A 181 -9.04 -3.22 23.53
C PHE A 181 -8.21 -4.06 22.56
N THR A 182 -8.15 -3.66 21.30
CA THR A 182 -7.41 -4.42 20.28
C THR A 182 -5.92 -4.52 20.58
N THR A 183 -5.33 -3.43 21.05
CA THR A 183 -3.90 -3.38 21.39
C THR A 183 -3.60 -4.20 22.62
N SER A 184 -4.44 -4.11 23.70
CA SER A 184 -4.27 -4.87 24.92
C SER A 184 -4.38 -6.38 24.69
N VAL A 185 -5.34 -6.83 23.87
CA VAL A 185 -5.47 -8.26 23.50
C VAL A 185 -4.18 -8.75 22.82
N ILE A 186 -3.63 -8.00 21.85
CA ILE A 186 -2.41 -8.38 21.16
C ILE A 186 -1.21 -8.40 22.11
N PHE A 187 -1.04 -7.36 22.93
CA PHE A 187 0.08 -7.28 23.88
C PHE A 187 -0.01 -8.37 24.95
N SER A 188 -1.21 -8.66 25.47
CA SER A 188 -1.41 -9.74 26.43
C SER A 188 -1.10 -11.10 25.83
N ALA A 189 -1.52 -11.34 24.59
CA ALA A 189 -1.30 -12.61 23.91
C ALA A 189 0.16 -12.83 23.47
N THR A 190 0.89 -11.76 23.13
CA THR A 190 2.26 -11.87 22.58
C THR A 190 3.36 -11.63 23.59
N TYR A 191 3.15 -10.68 24.51
CA TYR A 191 4.16 -10.25 25.49
C TYR A 191 3.76 -10.52 26.96
N GLY A 192 2.53 -10.99 27.19
CA GLY A 192 2.02 -11.17 28.55
C GLY A 192 1.78 -9.84 29.30
N VAL A 193 1.76 -8.71 28.57
CA VAL A 193 1.58 -7.37 29.14
C VAL A 193 0.20 -6.86 28.82
N ARG A 194 -0.56 -6.47 29.85
CA ARG A 194 -1.87 -5.88 29.71
C ARG A 194 -1.80 -4.36 29.71
N LEU A 195 -2.57 -3.73 28.83
CA LEU A 195 -2.67 -2.26 28.74
C LEU A 195 -3.97 -1.80 29.44
N GLU A 196 -3.84 -1.23 30.63
CA GLU A 196 -4.98 -0.94 31.51
C GLU A 196 -5.80 0.28 31.06
N GLY A 197 -5.19 1.27 30.42
CA GLY A 197 -5.82 2.50 29.97
C GLY A 197 -5.31 2.97 28.63
N ALA A 198 -6.07 3.85 27.99
CA ALA A 198 -5.69 4.47 26.73
C ALA A 198 -4.47 5.43 26.89
N ASP A 199 -4.22 5.89 28.10
CA ASP A 199 -3.08 6.77 28.46
C ASP A 199 -1.80 6.00 28.80
N HIS A 200 -1.82 4.67 28.75
CA HIS A 200 -0.66 3.82 29.03
C HIS A 200 0.55 4.23 28.15
N PRO A 201 1.78 4.30 28.70
CA PRO A 201 2.97 4.76 27.95
C PRO A 201 3.19 4.03 26.62
N LEU A 202 3.03 2.70 26.59
CA LEU A 202 3.15 1.90 25.37
C LEU A 202 2.10 2.25 24.32
N MET A 203 0.88 2.66 24.72
CA MET A 203 -0.14 3.13 23.78
C MET A 203 0.28 4.42 23.09
N LYS A 204 0.83 5.37 23.86
CA LYS A 204 1.34 6.65 23.34
C LYS A 204 2.53 6.43 22.39
N GLU A 205 3.44 5.56 22.76
CA GLU A 205 4.60 5.19 21.95
C GLU A 205 4.15 4.55 20.63
N MET A 206 3.24 3.58 20.66
CA MET A 206 2.69 2.98 19.45
C MET A 206 1.98 4.00 18.57
N ALA A 207 1.20 4.91 19.14
CA ALA A 207 0.52 5.95 18.37
C ALA A 207 1.53 6.89 17.69
N SER A 208 2.64 7.23 18.35
CA SER A 208 3.72 8.04 17.76
C SER A 208 4.43 7.32 16.62
N ILE A 209 4.75 6.04 16.78
CA ILE A 209 5.37 5.19 15.75
C ILE A 209 4.44 5.07 14.54
N TRP A 210 3.14 4.88 14.75
CA TRP A 210 2.16 4.83 13.67
C TRP A 210 2.07 6.16 12.92
N ALA A 211 2.00 7.28 13.63
CA ALA A 211 1.96 8.60 13.02
C ALA A 211 3.21 8.88 12.17
N GLU A 212 4.38 8.48 12.65
CA GLU A 212 5.65 8.61 11.92
C GLU A 212 5.69 7.69 10.68
N THR A 213 5.27 6.44 10.84
CA THR A 213 5.18 5.48 9.73
C THR A 213 4.28 5.97 8.60
N LEU A 214 3.13 6.57 8.93
CA LEU A 214 2.20 7.15 7.95
C LEU A 214 2.74 8.41 7.25
N ARG A 215 3.67 9.12 7.86
CA ARG A 215 4.36 10.26 7.20
C ARG A 215 5.38 9.81 6.17
N CYS A 216 5.93 8.60 6.33
CA CYS A 216 6.92 8.02 5.41
C CYS A 216 6.28 7.28 4.22
N THR A 217 4.97 7.11 4.18
CA THR A 217 4.20 6.47 3.10
C THR A 217 3.44 7.48 2.26
#